data_b3decf1b20a1795ce18d6299c329712d
#
_entry.id   b3decf1b20a1795ce18d6299c329712d
#
_cell.length_a   1.000
_cell.length_b   1.000
_cell.length_c   1.000
_cell.angle_alpha   90.00
_cell.angle_beta   90.00
_cell.angle_gamma   90.00
#
_symmetry.space_group_name_H-M   'P 1'
#
loop_
_entity.id
_entity.type
_entity.pdbx_description
1 polymer ?
#
loop_
_entity_poly.entity_id
_entity_poly.type
_entity_poly.pdbx_seq_one_letter_code
_entity_poly.pdbx_strand_id
1 'polypeptide(L)'
;MNEGTLAQLKQLREGSALADHERCEIDFALYQTCKRLNQPEEGFQYLQEANALRKRELGYQRDSEAAFFDQLKTEYPKWLNPSATHEPSHYRPIFIVGMPRSGTSLVE
;
A
#
# COMPACT_ATOMS: atom_id res chain seq x y z
N MET A 1 -5.89 -21.57 -12.19
CA MET A 1 -4.57 -21.12 -12.67
C MET A 1 -3.69 -22.36 -12.71
N ASN A 2 -3.14 -22.65 -13.86
CA ASN A 2 -2.31 -23.82 -14.15
C ASN A 2 -1.01 -23.37 -14.85
N GLU A 3 -0.13 -24.30 -15.17
CA GLU A 3 1.13 -24.01 -15.88
C GLU A 3 0.91 -23.30 -17.22
N GLY A 4 -0.18 -23.58 -17.93
CA GLY A 4 -0.56 -22.88 -19.14
C GLY A 4 -0.80 -21.37 -18.92
N THR A 5 -1.43 -21.01 -17.80
CA THR A 5 -1.63 -19.59 -17.43
C THR A 5 -0.30 -18.90 -17.15
N LEU A 6 0.64 -19.59 -16.49
CA LEU A 6 1.97 -19.05 -16.24
C LEU A 6 2.72 -18.75 -17.56
N ALA A 7 2.69 -19.70 -18.50
CA ALA A 7 3.32 -19.53 -19.81
C ALA A 7 2.71 -18.36 -20.61
N GLN A 8 1.38 -18.22 -20.60
CA GLN A 8 0.69 -17.10 -21.24
C GLN A 8 1.06 -15.74 -20.65
N LEU A 9 1.12 -15.64 -19.32
CA LEU A 9 1.53 -14.40 -18.64
C LEU A 9 2.99 -14.02 -18.95
N LYS A 10 3.88 -15.01 -18.98
CA LYS A 10 5.29 -14.79 -19.39
C LYS A 10 5.38 -14.28 -20.82
N GLN A 11 4.63 -14.89 -21.73
CA GLN A 11 4.59 -14.46 -23.13
C GLN A 11 4.04 -13.04 -23.28
N LEU A 12 2.99 -12.68 -22.56
CA LEU A 12 2.47 -11.31 -22.54
C LEU A 12 3.51 -10.31 -22.05
N ARG A 13 4.24 -10.67 -21.01
CA ARG A 13 5.30 -9.83 -20.42
C ARG A 13 6.44 -9.54 -21.41
N GLU A 14 6.80 -10.53 -22.23
CA GLU A 14 7.93 -10.47 -23.16
C GLU A 14 7.55 -9.88 -24.53
N GLY A 15 6.32 -10.07 -24.97
CA GLY A 15 5.87 -9.84 -26.33
C GLY A 15 5.38 -8.42 -26.65
N SER A 16 5.23 -7.53 -25.68
CA SER A 16 4.61 -6.21 -25.88
C SER A 16 5.49 -5.08 -25.34
N ALA A 17 5.44 -3.92 -26.02
CA ALA A 17 5.93 -2.67 -25.44
C ALA A 17 4.93 -2.19 -24.37
N LEU A 18 4.96 -2.86 -23.22
CA LEU A 18 4.06 -2.59 -22.09
C LEU A 18 4.45 -1.29 -21.39
N ALA A 19 3.45 -0.49 -21.02
CA ALA A 19 3.64 0.60 -20.08
C ALA A 19 3.99 0.05 -18.69
N ASP A 20 4.68 0.85 -17.86
CA ASP A 20 5.13 0.44 -16.52
C ASP A 20 3.98 -0.08 -15.65
N HIS A 21 2.79 0.52 -15.71
CA HIS A 21 1.63 0.08 -14.95
C HIS A 21 1.09 -1.28 -15.41
N GLU A 22 1.06 -1.54 -16.72
CA GLU A 22 0.63 -2.84 -17.29
C GLU A 22 1.59 -3.95 -16.91
N ARG A 23 2.89 -3.66 -17.00
CA ARG A 23 3.95 -4.57 -16.57
C ARG A 23 3.85 -4.89 -15.08
N CYS A 24 3.58 -3.89 -14.25
CA CYS A 24 3.37 -4.06 -12.82
C CYS A 24 2.21 -5.03 -12.52
N GLU A 25 1.08 -4.90 -13.20
CA GLU A 25 -0.08 -5.79 -13.01
C GLU A 25 0.23 -7.22 -13.47
N ILE A 26 0.93 -7.39 -14.58
CA ILE A 26 1.36 -8.71 -15.07
C ILE A 26 2.34 -9.37 -14.09
N ASP A 27 3.30 -8.63 -13.55
CA ASP A 27 4.26 -9.15 -12.59
C ASP A 27 3.58 -9.57 -11.27
N PHE A 28 2.58 -8.83 -10.78
CA PHE A 28 1.75 -9.29 -9.65
C PHE A 28 0.95 -10.56 -9.97
N ALA A 29 0.39 -10.67 -11.18
CA ALA A 29 -0.32 -11.87 -11.61
C ALA A 29 0.63 -13.08 -11.72
N LEU A 30 1.84 -12.90 -12.23
CA LEU A 30 2.90 -13.90 -12.28
C LEU A 30 3.28 -14.36 -10.87
N TYR A 31 3.52 -13.43 -9.95
CA TYR A 31 3.77 -13.76 -8.54
C TYR A 31 2.67 -14.64 -7.95
N GLN A 32 1.40 -14.26 -8.10
CA GLN A 32 0.27 -15.03 -7.57
C GLN A 32 0.18 -16.43 -8.20
N THR A 33 0.49 -16.55 -9.50
CA THR A 33 0.47 -17.81 -10.21
C THR A 33 1.61 -18.72 -9.74
N CYS A 34 2.83 -18.21 -9.64
CA CYS A 34 3.99 -18.92 -9.09
C CYS A 34 3.74 -19.40 -7.65
N LYS A 35 3.15 -18.54 -6.81
CA LYS A 35 2.78 -18.90 -5.44
C LYS A 35 1.85 -20.10 -5.39
N ARG A 36 0.85 -20.17 -6.27
CA ARG A 36 -0.10 -21.31 -6.36
C ARG A 36 0.55 -22.57 -6.91
N LEU A 37 1.55 -22.44 -7.77
CA LEU A 37 2.32 -23.55 -8.35
C LEU A 37 3.48 -24.00 -7.45
N ASN A 38 3.62 -23.43 -6.23
CA ASN A 38 4.69 -23.72 -5.29
C ASN A 38 6.10 -23.43 -5.86
N GLN A 39 6.22 -22.30 -6.59
CA GLN A 39 7.46 -21.79 -7.19
C GLN A 39 7.84 -20.44 -6.54
N PRO A 40 8.18 -20.40 -5.22
CA PRO A 40 8.33 -19.17 -4.48
C PRO A 40 9.51 -18.32 -4.93
N GLU A 41 10.63 -18.92 -5.34
CA GLU A 41 11.84 -18.21 -5.76
C GLU A 41 11.58 -17.36 -7.01
N GLU A 42 10.98 -17.97 -8.04
CA GLU A 42 10.60 -17.26 -9.27
C GLU A 42 9.52 -16.21 -8.97
N GLY A 43 8.52 -16.57 -8.20
CA GLY A 43 7.45 -15.66 -7.81
C GLY A 43 7.99 -14.42 -7.09
N PHE A 44 8.99 -14.58 -6.23
CA PHE A 44 9.57 -13.46 -5.50
C PHE A 44 10.27 -12.44 -6.41
N GLN A 45 10.90 -12.89 -7.49
CA GLN A 45 11.51 -11.99 -8.48
C GLN A 45 10.44 -11.09 -9.11
N TYR A 46 9.33 -11.65 -9.55
CA TYR A 46 8.21 -10.87 -10.10
C TYR A 46 7.62 -9.89 -9.07
N LEU A 47 7.51 -10.31 -7.81
CA LEU A 47 7.04 -9.45 -6.73
C LEU A 47 7.97 -8.25 -6.51
N GLN A 48 9.28 -8.46 -6.54
CA GLN A 48 10.25 -7.37 -6.40
C GLN A 48 10.15 -6.38 -7.55
N GLU A 49 10.05 -6.85 -8.79
CA GLU A 49 9.92 -6.00 -9.97
C GLU A 49 8.60 -5.21 -9.95
N ALA A 50 7.49 -5.86 -9.64
CA ALA A 50 6.19 -5.21 -9.51
C ALA A 50 6.20 -4.10 -8.46
N ASN A 51 6.76 -4.36 -7.28
CA ASN A 51 6.88 -3.35 -6.22
C ASN A 51 7.80 -2.19 -6.61
N ALA A 52 8.88 -2.45 -7.35
CA ALA A 52 9.77 -1.41 -7.85
C ALA A 52 9.05 -0.50 -8.87
N LEU A 53 8.26 -1.08 -9.77
CA LEU A 53 7.42 -0.35 -10.73
C LEU A 53 6.37 0.48 -10.00
N ARG A 54 5.64 -0.10 -9.06
CA ARG A 54 4.62 0.58 -8.27
C ARG A 54 5.19 1.74 -7.45
N LYS A 55 6.36 1.56 -6.87
CA LYS A 55 7.05 2.63 -6.13
C LYS A 55 7.41 3.81 -7.03
N ARG A 56 7.86 3.54 -8.26
CA ARG A 56 8.15 4.60 -9.24
C ARG A 56 6.89 5.34 -9.67
N GLU A 57 5.82 4.61 -9.95
CA GLU A 57 4.53 5.16 -10.34
C GLU A 57 3.95 6.10 -9.27
N LEU A 58 4.02 5.69 -8.02
CA LEU A 58 3.54 6.47 -6.87
C LEU A 58 4.44 7.67 -6.54
N GLY A 59 5.65 7.74 -7.09
CA GLY A 59 6.61 8.80 -6.77
C GLY A 59 6.99 8.84 -5.30
N TYR A 60 6.87 7.71 -4.57
CA TYR A 60 7.10 7.65 -3.14
C TYR A 60 8.53 8.04 -2.78
N GLN A 61 8.65 9.04 -1.92
CA GLN A 61 9.93 9.49 -1.35
C GLN A 61 9.81 9.53 0.16
N ARG A 62 10.64 8.75 0.83
CA ARG A 62 10.65 8.64 2.30
C ARG A 62 10.92 9.98 2.98
N ASP A 63 11.81 10.79 2.41
CA ASP A 63 12.23 12.05 3.02
C ASP A 63 11.11 13.09 2.99
N SER A 64 10.29 13.12 1.93
CA SER A 64 9.11 13.98 1.86
C SER A 64 8.03 13.58 2.85
N GLU A 65 7.84 12.27 3.07
CA GLU A 65 6.92 11.77 4.09
C GLU A 65 7.39 12.14 5.50
N ALA A 66 8.69 11.97 5.78
CA ALA A 66 9.26 12.36 7.06
C ALA A 66 9.11 13.86 7.32
N ALA A 67 9.39 14.71 6.31
CA ALA A 67 9.20 16.15 6.40
C ALA A 67 7.74 16.54 6.64
N PHE A 68 6.80 15.86 6.00
CA PHE A 68 5.36 16.06 6.23
C PHE A 68 4.97 15.76 7.68
N PHE A 69 5.43 14.64 8.24
CA PHE A 69 5.16 14.31 9.64
C PHE A 69 5.80 15.31 10.62
N ASP A 70 6.99 15.81 10.34
CA ASP A 70 7.64 16.81 11.17
C ASP A 70 6.90 18.17 11.10
N GLN A 71 6.38 18.53 9.93
CA GLN A 71 5.50 19.68 9.79
C GLN A 71 4.21 19.50 10.59
N LEU A 72 3.57 18.33 10.54
CA LEU A 72 2.37 18.05 11.35
C LEU A 72 2.64 18.20 12.85
N LYS A 73 3.76 17.69 13.36
CA LYS A 73 4.14 17.83 14.77
C LYS A 73 4.31 19.30 15.19
N THR A 74 4.79 20.13 14.27
CA THR A 74 5.01 21.56 14.51
C THR A 74 3.71 22.36 14.44
N GLU A 75 2.84 22.04 13.49
CA GLU A 75 1.60 22.80 13.26
C GLU A 75 0.44 22.35 14.16
N TYR A 76 0.34 21.04 14.46
CA TYR A 76 -0.77 20.49 15.24
C TYR A 76 -1.00 21.18 16.59
N PRO A 77 0.04 21.48 17.40
CA PRO A 77 -0.16 22.19 18.68
C PRO A 77 -0.79 23.58 18.53
N LYS A 78 -0.60 24.25 17.38
CA LYS A 78 -1.19 25.57 17.11
C LYS A 78 -2.70 25.50 16.86
N TRP A 79 -3.20 24.36 16.42
CA TRP A 79 -4.64 24.14 16.19
C TRP A 79 -5.38 23.74 17.46
N LEU A 80 -4.66 23.23 18.46
CA LEU A 80 -5.21 22.96 19.77
C LEU A 80 -5.47 24.30 20.48
N ASN A 81 -6.74 24.67 20.61
CA ASN A 81 -7.12 25.84 21.38
C ASN A 81 -7.49 25.41 22.82
N PRO A 82 -6.57 25.53 23.79
CA PRO A 82 -6.84 25.15 25.17
C PRO A 82 -7.87 26.07 25.86
N SER A 83 -8.16 27.22 25.25
CA SER A 83 -9.14 28.19 25.76
C SER A 83 -10.54 27.98 25.18
N ALA A 84 -10.74 27.01 24.32
CA ALA A 84 -12.08 26.68 23.84
C ALA A 84 -12.90 26.08 24.99
N THR A 85 -13.75 26.90 25.60
CA THR A 85 -14.74 26.45 26.57
C THR A 85 -15.85 25.73 25.80
N HIS A 86 -15.83 24.42 25.86
CA HIS A 86 -16.96 23.63 25.35
C HIS A 86 -18.02 23.49 26.46
N GLU A 87 -19.27 23.73 26.10
CA GLU A 87 -20.39 23.33 26.96
C GLU A 87 -20.28 21.83 27.27
N PRO A 88 -20.48 21.41 28.52
CA PRO A 88 -20.40 20.00 28.86
C PRO A 88 -21.42 19.20 28.04
N SER A 89 -20.93 18.37 27.16
CA SER A 89 -21.77 17.46 26.37
C SER A 89 -22.21 16.29 27.22
N HIS A 90 -23.50 15.93 27.14
CA HIS A 90 -24.01 14.69 27.73
C HIS A 90 -23.53 13.44 26.98
N TYR A 91 -22.96 13.62 25.78
CA TYR A 91 -22.39 12.54 24.98
C TYR A 91 -20.95 12.27 25.43
N ARG A 92 -20.63 11.00 25.64
CA ARG A 92 -19.27 10.52 25.91
C ARG A 92 -18.83 9.69 24.71
N PRO A 93 -18.27 10.32 23.66
CA PRO A 93 -17.81 9.58 22.50
C PRO A 93 -16.61 8.70 22.89
N ILE A 94 -16.57 7.49 22.33
CA ILE A 94 -15.43 6.60 22.43
C ILE A 94 -14.75 6.61 21.08
N PHE A 95 -13.45 6.95 21.05
CA PHE A 95 -12.66 6.94 19.83
C PHE A 95 -11.79 5.68 19.79
N ILE A 96 -11.96 4.89 18.73
CA ILE A 96 -11.10 3.74 18.45
C ILE A 96 -10.08 4.19 17.39
N VAL A 97 -8.82 4.30 17.80
CA VAL A 97 -7.75 4.76 16.93
C VAL A 97 -6.70 3.67 16.72
N GLY A 98 -6.18 3.58 15.53
CA GLY A 98 -5.14 2.60 15.20
C GLY A 98 -4.70 2.71 13.74
N MET A 99 -3.64 2.01 13.42
CA MET A 99 -3.21 1.88 12.03
C MET A 99 -4.26 1.10 11.23
N PRO A 100 -4.39 1.36 9.92
CA PRO A 100 -5.21 0.52 9.05
C PRO A 100 -4.87 -0.97 9.26
N ARG A 101 -5.88 -1.84 9.32
CA ARG A 101 -5.76 -3.28 9.55
C ARG A 101 -5.19 -3.68 10.92
N SER A 102 -5.20 -2.80 11.91
CA SER A 102 -4.79 -3.11 13.30
C SER A 102 -5.89 -3.76 14.14
N GLY A 103 -7.02 -4.11 13.53
CA GLY A 103 -8.16 -4.74 14.22
C GLY A 103 -9.14 -3.75 14.87
N THR A 104 -9.08 -2.47 14.54
CA THR A 104 -10.01 -1.45 15.06
C THR A 104 -11.46 -1.82 14.82
N SER A 105 -11.79 -2.40 13.65
CA SER A 105 -13.14 -2.87 13.32
C SER A 105 -13.62 -4.08 14.13
N LEU A 106 -12.74 -4.77 14.86
CA LEU A 106 -13.11 -5.90 15.72
C LEU A 106 -13.50 -5.42 17.12
N VAL A 107 -13.15 -4.19 17.47
CA VAL A 107 -13.42 -3.59 18.79
C VAL A 107 -14.73 -2.79 18.75
N GLU A 108 -15.14 -2.35 17.57
CA GLU A 108 -16.39 -1.63 17.32
C GLU A 108 -17.62 -2.53 17.51
#